data_84954eefaab8c17df79f5766adc5a085
#
_entry.id   84954eefaab8c17df79f5766adc5a085
#
_cell.length_a   1.000
_cell.length_b   1.000
_cell.length_c   1.000
_cell.angle_alpha   90.00
_cell.angle_beta   90.00
_cell.angle_gamma   90.00
#
_symmetry.space_group_name_H-M   'P 1'
#
loop_
_entity.id
_entity.type
_entity.pdbx_description
1 polymer ?
#
loop_
_entity_poly.entity_id
_entity_poly.type
_entity_poly.pdbx_seq_one_letter_code
_entity_poly.pdbx_strand_id
1 'polypeptide(L)'
;MKKKTKPSLSNGIEVIKNELRTIPDKSGIYQMLGENEEYLYIGKAKNLKNRVGFYTQPKRLNSRLTYMVSSTVKMEIIITSSEVEALLLESNLIKKFEPIYNILLKDDKSFSSILFNLSHPFPQISSHRGSRTIRGEYFGPFVSKRTIYKTIETLQKAFLLRTCNDNIFKSRTRP
;
A
#
# COMPACT_ATOMS: atom_id res chain seq x y z
N MET A 1 -32.57 11.79 -15.70
CA MET A 1 -32.46 11.51 -14.27
C MET A 1 -32.31 9.99 -14.10
N LYS A 2 -31.09 9.46 -13.80
CA LYS A 2 -30.92 8.03 -13.49
C LYS A 2 -31.56 7.77 -12.13
N LYS A 3 -32.51 6.83 -12.05
CA LYS A 3 -33.09 6.38 -10.78
C LYS A 3 -31.96 5.88 -9.89
N LYS A 4 -31.76 6.51 -8.73
CA LYS A 4 -30.87 5.98 -7.67
C LYS A 4 -31.42 4.64 -7.23
N THR A 5 -30.79 3.57 -7.65
CA THR A 5 -31.11 2.21 -7.17
C THR A 5 -30.67 2.12 -5.71
N LYS A 6 -31.58 1.73 -4.82
CA LYS A 6 -31.22 1.53 -3.40
C LYS A 6 -30.12 0.46 -3.31
N PRO A 7 -29.08 0.67 -2.51
CA PRO A 7 -28.03 -0.34 -2.28
C PRO A 7 -28.66 -1.68 -1.90
N SER A 8 -28.34 -2.73 -2.63
CA SER A 8 -28.86 -4.08 -2.40
C SER A 8 -27.72 -5.11 -2.35
N LEU A 9 -27.68 -5.90 -1.28
CA LEU A 9 -26.67 -6.94 -1.11
C LEU A 9 -26.68 -7.96 -2.26
N SER A 10 -27.87 -8.35 -2.73
CA SER A 10 -28.01 -9.28 -3.87
C SER A 10 -27.40 -8.71 -5.15
N ASN A 11 -27.65 -7.44 -5.45
CA ASN A 11 -27.12 -6.78 -6.64
C ASN A 11 -25.59 -6.64 -6.56
N GLY A 12 -25.05 -6.22 -5.41
CA GLY A 12 -23.59 -6.12 -5.22
C GLY A 12 -22.89 -7.47 -5.33
N ILE A 13 -23.49 -8.54 -4.78
CA ILE A 13 -22.98 -9.90 -4.93
C ILE A 13 -23.02 -10.36 -6.40
N GLU A 14 -24.04 -10.00 -7.15
CA GLU A 14 -24.15 -10.33 -8.56
C GLU A 14 -23.05 -9.66 -9.39
N VAL A 15 -22.80 -8.38 -9.16
CA VAL A 15 -21.69 -7.63 -9.76
C VAL A 15 -20.37 -8.36 -9.50
N ILE A 16 -20.08 -8.70 -8.23
CA ILE A 16 -18.84 -9.39 -7.85
C ILE A 16 -18.76 -10.80 -8.49
N LYS A 17 -19.86 -11.55 -8.55
CA LYS A 17 -19.89 -12.86 -9.19
C LYS A 17 -19.61 -12.80 -10.70
N ASN A 18 -20.10 -11.76 -11.37
CA ASN A 18 -19.83 -11.59 -12.80
C ASN A 18 -18.35 -11.33 -13.07
N GLU A 19 -17.73 -10.45 -12.30
CA GLU A 19 -16.29 -10.20 -12.40
C GLU A 19 -15.47 -11.43 -12.01
N LEU A 20 -15.91 -12.19 -11.00
CA LEU A 20 -15.20 -13.39 -10.52
C LEU A 20 -14.99 -14.47 -11.60
N ARG A 21 -15.81 -14.47 -12.67
CA ARG A 21 -15.66 -15.40 -13.80
C ARG A 21 -14.39 -15.16 -14.61
N THR A 22 -13.93 -13.93 -14.66
CA THR A 22 -12.76 -13.49 -15.46
C THR A 22 -11.50 -13.29 -14.62
N ILE A 23 -11.62 -13.25 -13.29
CA ILE A 23 -10.49 -13.04 -12.38
C ILE A 23 -9.55 -14.23 -12.37
N PRO A 24 -8.25 -14.02 -12.67
CA PRO A 24 -7.25 -15.09 -12.62
C PRO A 24 -6.80 -15.42 -11.20
N ASP A 25 -6.22 -16.59 -11.01
CA ASP A 25 -5.57 -17.04 -9.78
C ASP A 25 -4.17 -16.42 -9.61
N LYS A 26 -4.09 -15.09 -9.65
CA LYS A 26 -2.85 -14.31 -9.56
C LYS A 26 -2.91 -13.30 -8.42
N SER A 27 -1.74 -12.76 -8.07
CA SER A 27 -1.66 -11.65 -7.13
C SER A 27 -2.08 -10.33 -7.79
N GLY A 28 -2.62 -9.42 -6.99
CA GLY A 28 -3.03 -8.12 -7.51
C GLY A 28 -3.89 -7.31 -6.55
N ILE A 29 -4.51 -6.28 -7.11
CA ILE A 29 -5.42 -5.36 -6.44
C ILE A 29 -6.82 -5.55 -6.99
N TYR A 30 -7.81 -5.46 -6.12
CA TYR A 30 -9.21 -5.34 -6.48
C TYR A 30 -9.77 -4.05 -5.90
N GLN A 31 -10.62 -3.38 -6.66
CA GLN A 31 -11.22 -2.10 -6.35
C GLN A 31 -12.72 -2.22 -6.49
N MET A 32 -13.47 -1.79 -5.48
CA MET A 32 -14.93 -1.75 -5.49
C MET A 32 -15.37 -0.30 -5.62
N LEU A 33 -16.25 -0.02 -6.59
CA LEU A 33 -16.73 1.32 -6.90
C LEU A 33 -18.25 1.41 -6.71
N GLY A 34 -18.72 2.59 -6.27
CA GLY A 34 -20.11 2.94 -6.12
C GLY A 34 -20.72 3.59 -7.36
N GLU A 35 -21.97 4.08 -7.25
CA GLU A 35 -22.75 4.62 -8.37
C GLU A 35 -22.13 5.85 -9.05
N ASN A 36 -21.38 6.68 -8.29
CA ASN A 36 -20.75 7.90 -8.80
C ASN A 36 -19.25 7.68 -9.10
N GLU A 37 -18.85 6.44 -9.36
CA GLU A 37 -17.46 6.04 -9.57
C GLU A 37 -16.54 6.31 -8.35
N GLU A 38 -17.13 6.56 -7.17
CA GLU A 38 -16.37 6.70 -5.95
C GLU A 38 -15.75 5.35 -5.53
N TYR A 39 -14.50 5.39 -5.07
CA TYR A 39 -13.83 4.20 -4.55
C TYR A 39 -14.37 3.85 -3.18
N LEU A 40 -15.08 2.73 -3.10
CA LEU A 40 -15.60 2.20 -1.84
C LEU A 40 -14.52 1.46 -1.07
N TYR A 41 -13.76 0.61 -1.76
CA TYR A 41 -12.74 -0.21 -1.14
C TYR A 41 -11.64 -0.58 -2.13
N ILE A 42 -10.41 -0.58 -1.66
CA ILE A 42 -9.23 -1.06 -2.38
C ILE A 42 -8.54 -2.11 -1.52
N GLY A 43 -8.25 -3.26 -2.08
CA GLY A 43 -7.58 -4.33 -1.35
C GLY A 43 -6.65 -5.16 -2.21
N LYS A 44 -5.58 -5.65 -1.61
CA LYS A 44 -4.65 -6.58 -2.24
C LYS A 44 -5.02 -8.03 -1.99
N ALA A 45 -4.58 -8.90 -2.87
CA ALA A 45 -4.66 -10.34 -2.69
C ALA A 45 -3.42 -11.04 -3.26
N LYS A 46 -3.01 -12.12 -2.61
CA LYS A 46 -2.07 -13.09 -3.18
C LYS A 46 -2.73 -13.92 -4.28
N ASN A 47 -4.01 -14.24 -4.07
CA ASN A 47 -4.90 -14.88 -5.03
C ASN A 47 -6.18 -14.06 -5.09
N LEU A 48 -6.35 -13.32 -6.20
CA LEU A 48 -7.50 -12.44 -6.41
C LEU A 48 -8.81 -13.20 -6.41
N LYS A 49 -8.87 -14.33 -7.11
CA LYS A 49 -10.10 -15.15 -7.24
C LYS A 49 -10.61 -15.62 -5.89
N ASN A 50 -9.73 -16.18 -5.06
CA ASN A 50 -10.10 -16.64 -3.71
C ASN A 50 -10.53 -15.47 -2.81
N ARG A 51 -9.82 -14.34 -2.87
CA ARG A 51 -10.11 -13.18 -2.05
C ARG A 51 -11.42 -12.51 -2.42
N VAL A 52 -11.66 -12.30 -3.71
CA VAL A 52 -12.90 -11.70 -4.22
C VAL A 52 -14.09 -12.64 -4.00
N GLY A 53 -13.91 -13.94 -4.17
CA GLY A 53 -14.92 -14.97 -3.89
C GLY A 53 -15.46 -14.96 -2.45
N PHE A 54 -14.66 -14.50 -1.48
CA PHE A 54 -15.12 -14.31 -0.11
C PHE A 54 -16.33 -13.36 0.00
N TYR A 55 -16.35 -12.29 -0.80
CA TYR A 55 -17.42 -11.28 -0.75
C TYR A 55 -18.74 -11.76 -1.37
N THR A 56 -18.75 -12.91 -2.06
CA THR A 56 -19.98 -13.53 -2.58
C THR A 56 -20.69 -14.41 -1.55
N GLN A 57 -20.17 -14.51 -0.33
CA GLN A 57 -20.69 -15.36 0.74
C GLN A 57 -21.35 -14.54 1.86
N PRO A 58 -22.66 -14.22 1.80
CA PRO A 58 -23.35 -13.29 2.72
C PRO A 58 -23.16 -13.64 4.19
N LYS A 59 -23.17 -14.93 4.53
CA LYS A 59 -23.04 -15.43 5.91
C LYS A 59 -21.68 -15.10 6.57
N ARG A 60 -20.67 -14.76 5.78
CA ARG A 60 -19.31 -14.43 6.26
C ARG A 60 -19.04 -12.92 6.35
N LEU A 61 -19.98 -12.11 5.88
CA LEU A 61 -19.84 -10.66 5.87
C LEU A 61 -20.32 -10.08 7.21
N ASN A 62 -19.49 -9.27 7.84
CA ASN A 62 -19.94 -8.43 8.94
C ASN A 62 -20.73 -7.22 8.39
N SER A 63 -21.38 -6.46 9.26
CA SER A 63 -22.25 -5.33 8.88
C SER A 63 -21.54 -4.34 7.93
N ARG A 64 -20.28 -3.97 8.22
CA ARG A 64 -19.50 -3.05 7.40
C ARG A 64 -19.26 -3.58 5.97
N LEU A 65 -18.84 -4.83 5.85
CA LEU A 65 -18.62 -5.48 4.55
C LEU A 65 -19.94 -5.66 3.80
N THR A 66 -21.03 -5.95 4.52
CA THR A 66 -22.37 -6.03 3.92
C THR A 66 -22.77 -4.71 3.28
N TYR A 67 -22.57 -3.57 3.98
CA TYR A 67 -22.85 -2.24 3.40
C TYR A 67 -21.96 -1.94 2.20
N MET A 68 -20.65 -2.23 2.29
CA MET A 68 -19.70 -2.05 1.21
C MET A 68 -20.12 -2.84 -0.04
N VAL A 69 -20.41 -4.14 0.11
CA VAL A 69 -20.85 -5.01 -1.01
C VAL A 69 -22.18 -4.53 -1.57
N SER A 70 -23.16 -4.14 -0.71
CA SER A 70 -24.45 -3.63 -1.15
C SER A 70 -24.34 -2.35 -2.00
N SER A 71 -23.33 -1.52 -1.76
CA SER A 71 -23.06 -0.28 -2.47
C SER A 71 -22.20 -0.46 -3.72
N THR A 72 -21.64 -1.67 -3.94
CA THR A 72 -20.75 -1.94 -5.07
C THR A 72 -21.56 -2.11 -6.35
N VAL A 73 -21.29 -1.27 -7.35
CA VAL A 73 -21.90 -1.33 -8.69
C VAL A 73 -20.90 -1.72 -9.77
N LYS A 74 -19.60 -1.58 -9.49
CA LYS A 74 -18.51 -1.94 -10.41
C LYS A 74 -17.32 -2.47 -9.62
N MET A 75 -16.57 -3.37 -10.22
CA MET A 75 -15.31 -3.85 -9.71
C MET A 75 -14.22 -3.70 -10.77
N GLU A 76 -13.01 -3.34 -10.34
CA GLU A 76 -11.83 -3.26 -11.19
C GLU A 76 -10.70 -4.10 -10.61
N ILE A 77 -9.93 -4.74 -11.47
CA ILE A 77 -8.85 -5.64 -11.11
C ILE A 77 -7.55 -5.17 -11.76
N ILE A 78 -6.48 -5.14 -10.96
CA ILE A 78 -5.11 -4.88 -11.44
C ILE A 78 -4.26 -6.09 -11.06
N ILE A 79 -3.77 -6.82 -12.05
CA ILE A 79 -2.86 -7.95 -11.84
C ILE A 79 -1.45 -7.41 -11.59
N THR A 80 -0.76 -7.97 -10.60
CA THR A 80 0.63 -7.62 -10.29
C THR A 80 1.55 -8.81 -10.48
N SER A 81 2.84 -8.54 -10.72
CA SER A 81 3.86 -9.57 -10.90
C SER A 81 4.25 -10.25 -9.57
N SER A 82 3.99 -9.59 -8.44
CA SER A 82 4.32 -10.09 -7.10
C SER A 82 3.40 -9.55 -6.01
N GLU A 83 3.39 -10.23 -4.84
CA GLU A 83 2.69 -9.74 -3.64
C GLU A 83 3.26 -8.42 -3.12
N VAL A 84 4.56 -8.20 -3.30
CA VAL A 84 5.24 -6.96 -2.89
C VAL A 84 4.77 -5.79 -3.73
N GLU A 85 4.64 -5.97 -5.04
CA GLU A 85 4.08 -4.98 -5.95
C GLU A 85 2.62 -4.67 -5.58
N ALA A 86 1.79 -5.70 -5.34
CA ALA A 86 0.42 -5.53 -4.88
C ALA A 86 0.35 -4.70 -3.58
N LEU A 87 1.22 -4.96 -2.61
CA LEU A 87 1.25 -4.24 -1.35
C LEU A 87 1.61 -2.76 -1.52
N LEU A 88 2.59 -2.44 -2.37
CA LEU A 88 2.99 -1.07 -2.66
C LEU A 88 1.89 -0.33 -3.43
N LEU A 89 1.29 -0.99 -4.41
CA LEU A 89 0.22 -0.43 -5.22
C LEU A 89 -1.04 -0.17 -4.37
N GLU A 90 -1.44 -1.12 -3.48
CA GLU A 90 -2.54 -0.92 -2.53
C GLU A 90 -2.35 0.36 -1.71
N SER A 91 -1.18 0.52 -1.10
CA SER A 91 -0.87 1.68 -0.26
C SER A 91 -0.95 2.99 -1.05
N ASN A 92 -0.43 3.02 -2.28
CA ASN A 92 -0.46 4.20 -3.13
C ASN A 92 -1.88 4.55 -3.57
N LEU A 93 -2.68 3.55 -3.96
CA LEU A 93 -4.06 3.74 -4.40
C LEU A 93 -4.96 4.18 -3.22
N ILE A 94 -4.78 3.60 -2.03
CA ILE A 94 -5.53 4.03 -0.83
C ILE A 94 -5.20 5.49 -0.48
N LYS A 95 -3.94 5.91 -0.55
CA LYS A 95 -3.53 7.30 -0.30
C LYS A 95 -4.06 8.27 -1.36
N LYS A 96 -4.14 7.82 -2.62
CA LYS A 96 -4.61 8.64 -3.74
C LYS A 96 -6.12 8.83 -3.74
N PHE A 97 -6.88 7.78 -3.46
CA PHE A 97 -8.34 7.76 -3.64
C PHE A 97 -9.13 7.78 -2.34
N GLU A 98 -8.49 7.61 -1.19
CA GLU A 98 -9.09 7.65 0.16
C GLU A 98 -10.42 6.88 0.26
N PRO A 99 -10.46 5.55 -0.07
CA PRO A 99 -11.70 4.82 -0.20
C PRO A 99 -12.49 4.77 1.11
N ILE A 100 -13.81 4.91 1.02
CA ILE A 100 -14.74 5.08 2.16
C ILE A 100 -14.64 3.94 3.19
N TYR A 101 -14.48 2.70 2.70
CA TYR A 101 -14.44 1.51 3.55
C TYR A 101 -13.03 1.02 3.87
N ASN A 102 -11.96 1.66 3.40
CA ASN A 102 -10.64 1.39 3.92
C ASN A 102 -10.50 2.07 5.30
N ILE A 103 -9.92 1.35 6.26
CA ILE A 103 -9.46 2.01 7.48
C ILE A 103 -8.26 2.82 7.04
N LEU A 104 -8.42 4.13 6.93
CA LEU A 104 -7.29 5.02 6.79
C LEU A 104 -6.34 4.68 7.91
N LEU A 105 -5.14 4.23 7.56
CA LEU A 105 -4.06 4.12 8.51
C LEU A 105 -3.76 5.56 8.93
N LYS A 106 -4.38 6.02 10.02
CA LYS A 106 -4.17 7.35 10.62
C LYS A 106 -2.71 7.55 11.01
N ASP A 107 -2.01 6.45 11.27
CA ASP A 107 -0.57 6.47 11.36
C ASP A 107 0.01 6.55 9.94
N ASP A 108 0.86 7.53 9.70
CA ASP A 108 1.69 7.63 8.50
C ASP A 108 2.72 6.48 8.48
N LYS A 109 2.20 5.25 8.47
CA LYS A 109 3.00 4.01 8.33
C LYS A 109 3.41 3.86 6.88
N SER A 110 4.05 4.91 6.35
CA SER A 110 4.72 4.84 5.07
C SER A 110 5.78 3.73 5.11
N PHE A 111 6.00 3.09 3.98
CA PHE A 111 7.13 2.19 3.84
C PHE A 111 8.43 2.96 4.10
N SER A 112 9.41 2.29 4.71
CA SER A 112 10.70 2.92 4.96
C SER A 112 11.46 3.13 3.65
N SER A 113 12.24 4.20 3.61
CA SER A 113 13.16 4.54 2.52
C SER A 113 14.60 4.58 3.03
N ILE A 114 15.55 4.48 2.13
CA ILE A 114 16.95 4.83 2.42
C ILE A 114 17.09 6.32 2.15
N LEU A 115 17.56 7.06 3.14
CA LEU A 115 17.89 8.49 3.03
C LEU A 115 19.40 8.63 2.87
N PHE A 116 19.82 9.28 1.81
CA PHE A 116 21.18 9.75 1.61
C PHE A 116 21.21 11.24 1.99
N ASN A 117 21.69 11.54 3.20
CA ASN A 117 21.72 12.89 3.73
C ASN A 117 22.94 13.64 3.19
N LEU A 118 22.68 14.68 2.39
CA LEU A 118 23.68 15.52 1.74
C LEU A 118 23.97 16.85 2.50
N SER A 119 23.42 17.00 3.71
CA SER A 119 23.57 18.24 4.49
C SER A 119 24.95 18.41 5.12
N HIS A 120 25.79 17.38 5.08
CA HIS A 120 27.12 17.36 5.69
C HIS A 120 28.18 17.01 4.64
N PRO A 121 29.42 17.58 4.70
CA PRO A 121 30.53 17.25 3.79
C PRO A 121 30.86 15.73 3.75
N PHE A 122 30.60 15.04 4.85
CA PHE A 122 30.65 13.57 4.91
C PHE A 122 29.24 13.01 4.94
N PRO A 123 28.66 12.63 3.78
CA PRO A 123 27.28 12.16 3.69
C PRO A 123 27.01 10.94 4.56
N GLN A 124 25.80 10.86 5.10
CA GLN A 124 25.32 9.72 5.86
C GLN A 124 24.20 9.02 5.13
N ILE A 125 24.22 7.69 5.15
CA ILE A 125 23.13 6.85 4.68
C ILE A 125 22.39 6.26 5.88
N SER A 126 21.08 6.39 5.90
CA SER A 126 20.23 5.95 7.01
C SER A 126 18.86 5.46 6.55
N SER A 127 18.17 4.70 7.41
CA SER A 127 16.76 4.36 7.19
C SER A 127 15.89 5.53 7.61
N HIS A 128 14.97 5.93 6.75
CA HIS A 128 13.98 6.98 7.01
C HIS A 128 12.56 6.45 6.86
N ARG A 129 11.65 6.95 7.69
CA ARG A 129 10.22 6.62 7.63
C ARG A 129 9.40 7.85 7.98
N GLY A 130 8.28 8.06 7.28
CA GLY A 130 7.42 9.22 7.46
C GLY A 130 7.62 10.28 6.39
N SER A 131 7.27 11.53 6.70
CA SER A 131 7.37 12.66 5.78
C SER A 131 8.83 13.00 5.42
N ARG A 132 9.07 13.35 4.16
CA ARG A 132 10.42 13.67 3.63
C ARG A 132 10.83 15.10 3.97
N THR A 133 11.05 15.38 5.26
CA THR A 133 11.42 16.71 5.76
C THR A 133 12.93 16.96 5.77
N ILE A 134 13.73 15.91 5.74
CA ILE A 134 15.20 16.03 5.77
C ILE A 134 15.72 16.23 4.35
N ARG A 135 16.61 17.20 4.16
CA ARG A 135 17.24 17.45 2.86
C ARG A 135 18.16 16.27 2.49
N GLY A 136 17.93 15.69 1.33
CA GLY A 136 18.69 14.53 0.83
C GLY A 136 17.92 13.76 -0.24
N GLU A 137 18.53 12.69 -0.70
CA GLU A 137 17.91 11.80 -1.68
C GLU A 137 17.28 10.60 -0.98
N TYR A 138 16.07 10.21 -1.44
CA TYR A 138 15.28 9.14 -0.86
C TYR A 138 15.11 8.00 -1.86
N PHE A 139 15.62 6.83 -1.53
CA PHE A 139 15.53 5.63 -2.33
C PHE A 139 14.55 4.62 -1.73
N GLY A 140 13.71 4.05 -2.53
CA GLY A 140 12.66 3.11 -2.10
C GLY A 140 11.30 3.52 -2.64
N PRO A 141 10.20 2.96 -2.15
CA PRO A 141 10.01 2.37 -0.82
C PRO A 141 10.46 0.90 -0.66
N PHE A 142 10.81 0.53 0.56
CA PHE A 142 11.17 -0.83 0.93
C PHE A 142 10.13 -1.43 1.88
N VAL A 143 9.63 -2.62 1.56
CA VAL A 143 8.64 -3.33 2.37
C VAL A 143 9.27 -3.94 3.63
N SER A 144 10.50 -4.41 3.55
CA SER A 144 11.20 -5.10 4.63
C SER A 144 12.28 -4.24 5.30
N LYS A 145 12.15 -4.02 6.62
CA LYS A 145 13.19 -3.36 7.41
C LYS A 145 14.53 -4.09 7.34
N ARG A 146 14.51 -5.43 7.39
CA ARG A 146 15.74 -6.24 7.30
C ARG A 146 16.49 -5.99 6.00
N THR A 147 15.77 -5.88 4.89
CA THR A 147 16.35 -5.57 3.58
C THR A 147 17.03 -4.21 3.59
N ILE A 148 16.38 -3.17 4.16
CA ILE A 148 16.97 -1.83 4.28
C ILE A 148 18.29 -1.87 5.04
N TYR A 149 18.30 -2.45 6.24
CA TYR A 149 19.52 -2.46 7.06
C TYR A 149 20.65 -3.22 6.37
N LYS A 150 20.35 -4.37 5.73
CA LYS A 150 21.36 -5.12 4.97
C LYS A 150 21.89 -4.31 3.78
N THR A 151 21.01 -3.60 3.06
CA THR A 151 21.42 -2.74 1.94
C THR A 151 22.30 -1.57 2.44
N ILE A 152 21.89 -0.89 3.53
CA ILE A 152 22.69 0.19 4.12
C ILE A 152 24.06 -0.32 4.55
N GLU A 153 24.12 -1.44 5.25
CA GLU A 153 25.39 -2.05 5.69
C GLU A 153 26.30 -2.39 4.51
N THR A 154 25.73 -2.97 3.44
CA THR A 154 26.48 -3.28 2.22
C THR A 154 27.05 -2.02 1.56
N LEU A 155 26.23 -0.98 1.42
CA LEU A 155 26.66 0.30 0.83
C LEU A 155 27.72 1.00 1.69
N GLN A 156 27.55 1.00 3.02
CA GLN A 156 28.54 1.57 3.94
C GLN A 156 29.90 0.89 3.82
N LYS A 157 29.93 -0.44 3.71
CA LYS A 157 31.17 -1.22 3.51
C LYS A 157 31.80 -0.99 2.12
N ALA A 158 30.96 -1.01 1.07
CA ALA A 158 31.44 -0.89 -0.30
C ALA A 158 32.00 0.49 -0.63
N PHE A 159 31.37 1.53 -0.12
CA PHE A 159 31.72 2.94 -0.40
C PHE A 159 32.40 3.65 0.78
N LEU A 160 32.73 2.94 1.85
CA LEU A 160 33.35 3.47 3.06
C LEU A 160 32.59 4.68 3.64
N LEU A 161 31.25 4.62 3.61
CA LEU A 161 30.40 5.69 4.08
C LEU A 161 30.38 5.76 5.59
N ARG A 162 30.23 6.97 6.10
CA ARG A 162 30.14 7.23 7.53
C ARG A 162 28.97 6.48 8.19
N THR A 163 29.25 5.76 9.27
CA THR A 163 28.25 5.01 10.05
C THR A 163 27.68 5.78 11.23
N CYS A 164 28.45 6.77 11.78
CA CYS A 164 28.02 7.56 12.92
C CYS A 164 27.11 8.73 12.51
N ASN A 165 26.23 9.16 13.42
CA ASN A 165 25.39 10.35 13.24
C ASN A 165 26.23 11.66 13.42
N ASP A 166 25.63 12.81 13.07
CA ASP A 166 26.31 14.10 13.08
C ASP A 166 26.76 14.51 14.49
N ASN A 167 26.01 14.17 15.55
CA ASN A 167 26.36 14.49 16.93
C ASN A 167 27.62 13.74 17.36
N ILE A 168 27.68 12.42 17.08
CA ILE A 168 28.85 11.60 17.36
C ILE A 168 30.04 12.07 16.52
N PHE A 169 29.81 12.43 15.25
CA PHE A 169 30.86 12.92 14.37
C PHE A 169 31.50 14.20 14.90
N LYS A 170 30.67 15.17 15.37
CA LYS A 170 31.13 16.44 15.94
C LYS A 170 31.84 16.29 17.28
N SER A 171 31.42 15.31 18.09
CA SER A 171 32.02 15.08 19.43
C SER A 171 33.29 14.24 19.41
N ARG A 172 33.68 13.67 18.26
CA ARG A 172 34.91 12.92 18.15
C ARG A 172 36.14 13.81 18.22
N THR A 173 37.03 13.50 19.16
CA THR A 173 38.33 14.13 19.33
C THR A 173 39.47 13.47 18.56
N ARG A 174 39.21 12.31 17.98
CA ARG A 174 40.16 11.55 17.14
C ARG A 174 39.55 11.26 15.77
N PRO A 175 40.34 11.32 14.69
CA PRO A 175 39.90 10.97 13.35
C PRO A 175 39.49 9.50 13.22
#